data_34eac4e148b976d7e07681cca8d20917
#
_entry.id   34eac4e148b976d7e07681cca8d20917
#
_cell.length_a   1.000
_cell.length_b   1.000
_cell.length_c   1.000
_cell.angle_alpha   90.00
_cell.angle_beta   90.00
_cell.angle_gamma   90.00
#
_symmetry.space_group_name_H-M   'P 1'
#
loop_
_entity.id
_entity.type
_entity.pdbx_description
1 polymer ?
#
loop_
_entity_poly.entity_id
_entity_poly.type
_entity_poly.pdbx_seq_one_letter_code
_entity_poly.pdbx_strand_id
1 'polypeptide(L)'
;MFKVLDPAKTRVVFNSEWMNEVGAAGMIKLAGQYTVARMLERDDFDKRYKGNQSIAIHEFLYPLVQGYDSVALEADVELGGTDQKFNLLMGRTLQKAYGQPPQICLTMPILEGLDGVQKMSKSLGNYVGVSDAPGEMYRKLLSLPDSLTWRYYELLSACSNERIEALKAEAESLGSPQKAKKAFALEMVERFHGAQAAAAAPKSAGNQIALGEIPDNLPEVEVVLGEQDSIHILPLLREAGLVQNGKAAKDVFGRGAVYLDGAQLTEERSFARGESLVLQAGKKKIARVILK
;
A
#
# COMPACT_ATOMS: atom_id res chain seq x y z
N MET A 1 -11.74 1.83 2.77
CA MET A 1 -12.40 1.35 3.99
C MET A 1 -13.65 0.53 3.64
N PHE A 2 -14.65 1.04 2.95
CA PHE A 2 -15.92 0.39 2.64
C PHE A 2 -15.88 -0.75 1.59
N LYS A 3 -14.71 -1.13 1.10
CA LYS A 3 -14.49 -2.42 0.44
C LYS A 3 -14.35 -3.59 1.44
N VAL A 4 -14.15 -3.27 2.72
CA VAL A 4 -13.95 -4.25 3.81
C VAL A 4 -15.07 -4.16 4.83
N LEU A 5 -15.50 -2.94 5.19
CA LEU A 5 -16.49 -2.68 6.20
C LEU A 5 -17.85 -2.32 5.56
N ASP A 6 -18.93 -2.82 6.16
CA ASP A 6 -20.30 -2.47 5.76
C ASP A 6 -20.60 -1.01 6.16
N PRO A 7 -20.92 -0.12 5.20
CA PRO A 7 -21.23 1.28 5.49
C PRO A 7 -22.42 1.46 6.44
N ALA A 8 -23.41 0.56 6.37
CA ALA A 8 -24.60 0.62 7.22
C ALA A 8 -24.32 0.27 8.69
N LYS A 9 -23.19 -0.40 8.97
CA LYS A 9 -22.78 -0.83 10.29
C LYS A 9 -21.55 -0.09 10.80
N THR A 10 -21.02 0.86 10.01
CA THR A 10 -19.75 1.54 10.31
C THR A 10 -19.98 3.03 10.50
N ARG A 11 -19.73 3.50 11.71
CA ARG A 11 -19.69 4.93 12.03
C ARG A 11 -18.25 5.45 11.83
N VAL A 12 -18.10 6.48 11.01
CA VAL A 12 -16.82 7.21 10.87
C VAL A 12 -16.88 8.43 11.79
N VAL A 13 -15.87 8.59 12.63
CA VAL A 13 -15.75 9.70 13.58
C VAL A 13 -14.34 10.29 13.50
N PHE A 14 -14.21 11.54 13.91
CA PHE A 14 -12.94 12.25 13.92
C PHE A 14 -12.55 12.60 15.36
N ASN A 15 -11.34 12.29 15.74
CA ASN A 15 -10.76 12.60 17.05
C ASN A 15 -10.93 14.08 17.44
N SER A 16 -10.90 15.00 16.46
CA SER A 16 -11.11 16.43 16.71
C SER A 16 -12.48 16.77 17.30
N GLU A 17 -13.48 15.89 17.17
CA GLU A 17 -14.83 16.13 17.72
C GLU A 17 -14.79 16.27 19.24
N TRP A 18 -14.02 15.44 19.94
CA TRP A 18 -13.87 15.49 21.41
C TRP A 18 -12.59 16.19 21.87
N MET A 19 -11.49 16.09 21.11
CA MET A 19 -10.23 16.72 21.53
C MET A 19 -10.27 18.25 21.52
N ASN A 20 -11.04 18.85 20.62
CA ASN A 20 -11.24 20.31 20.64
C ASN A 20 -11.96 20.79 21.90
N GLU A 21 -12.84 19.96 22.48
CA GLU A 21 -13.55 20.28 23.73
C GLU A 21 -12.68 20.07 24.97
N VAL A 22 -11.72 19.16 24.91
CA VAL A 22 -10.80 18.88 26.02
C VAL A 22 -9.99 20.13 26.41
N GLY A 23 -9.52 20.89 25.43
CA GLY A 23 -8.78 22.13 25.65
C GLY A 23 -7.50 21.94 26.48
N ALA A 24 -6.82 23.04 26.83
CA ALA A 24 -5.55 22.99 27.55
C ALA A 24 -5.69 22.42 28.98
N ALA A 25 -6.72 22.81 29.71
CA ALA A 25 -6.95 22.31 31.07
C ALA A 25 -7.26 20.80 31.09
N GLY A 26 -8.03 20.31 30.10
CA GLY A 26 -8.31 18.89 29.93
C GLY A 26 -7.07 18.11 29.55
N MET A 27 -6.20 18.66 28.69
CA MET A 27 -4.92 18.03 28.33
C MET A 27 -3.99 17.87 29.55
N ILE A 28 -3.93 18.86 30.46
CA ILE A 28 -3.17 18.75 31.69
C ILE A 28 -3.75 17.64 32.57
N LYS A 29 -5.09 17.59 32.70
CA LYS A 29 -5.77 16.53 33.47
C LYS A 29 -5.51 15.14 32.84
N LEU A 30 -5.56 15.04 31.53
CA LEU A 30 -5.28 13.80 30.80
C LEU A 30 -3.82 13.37 31.01
N ALA A 31 -2.85 14.28 30.86
CA ALA A 31 -1.44 14.02 31.09
C ALA A 31 -1.15 13.57 32.54
N GLY A 32 -1.93 14.06 33.51
CA GLY A 32 -1.84 13.64 34.91
C GLY A 32 -2.29 12.18 35.18
N GLN A 33 -2.92 11.50 34.22
CA GLN A 33 -3.36 10.11 34.41
C GLN A 33 -2.22 9.08 34.17
N TYR A 34 -1.08 9.53 33.67
CA TYR A 34 0.03 8.64 33.36
C TYR A 34 1.38 9.26 33.75
N THR A 35 2.35 8.43 34.09
CA THR A 35 3.66 8.92 34.52
C THR A 35 4.70 8.84 33.42
N VAL A 36 5.71 9.72 33.47
CA VAL A 36 6.86 9.68 32.55
C VAL A 36 7.58 8.33 32.64
N ALA A 37 7.75 7.79 33.85
CA ALA A 37 8.40 6.48 34.03
C ALA A 37 7.67 5.38 33.28
N ARG A 38 6.34 5.35 33.32
CA ARG A 38 5.51 4.41 32.55
C ARG A 38 5.56 4.67 31.06
N MET A 39 5.64 5.95 30.64
CA MET A 39 5.76 6.30 29.22
C MET A 39 7.08 5.77 28.62
N LEU A 40 8.15 5.81 29.41
CA LEU A 40 9.48 5.30 29.04
C LEU A 40 9.56 3.76 28.98
N GLU A 41 8.52 3.02 29.38
CA GLU A 41 8.44 1.56 29.16
C GLU A 41 8.17 1.20 27.68
N ARG A 42 7.78 2.18 26.86
CA ARG A 42 7.61 1.97 25.41
C ARG A 42 8.99 1.81 24.75
N ASP A 43 9.18 0.71 23.99
CA ASP A 43 10.49 0.29 23.46
C ASP A 43 11.27 1.38 22.73
N ASP A 44 10.60 2.21 21.92
CA ASP A 44 11.25 3.29 21.18
C ASP A 44 11.68 4.44 22.09
N PHE A 45 10.88 4.80 23.11
CA PHE A 45 11.24 5.80 24.10
C PHE A 45 12.38 5.30 24.99
N ASP A 46 12.34 4.06 25.45
CA ASP A 46 13.39 3.44 26.24
C ASP A 46 14.74 3.47 25.50
N LYS A 47 14.75 3.03 24.26
CA LYS A 47 15.95 3.04 23.41
C LYS A 47 16.50 4.44 23.19
N ARG A 48 15.64 5.40 22.87
CA ARG A 48 16.03 6.80 22.64
C ARG A 48 16.53 7.45 23.93
N TYR A 49 15.86 7.22 25.04
CA TYR A 49 16.24 7.75 26.36
C TYR A 49 17.61 7.22 26.77
N LYS A 50 17.84 5.90 26.70
CA LYS A 50 19.12 5.27 27.03
C LYS A 50 20.24 5.67 26.05
N GLY A 51 19.88 5.94 24.80
CA GLY A 51 20.80 6.41 23.76
C GLY A 51 21.04 7.92 23.75
N ASN A 52 20.57 8.66 24.76
CA ASN A 52 20.65 10.14 24.82
C ASN A 52 20.09 10.84 23.57
N GLN A 53 19.10 10.25 22.92
CA GLN A 53 18.41 10.84 21.79
C GLN A 53 17.23 11.70 22.29
N SER A 54 16.96 12.80 21.60
CA SER A 54 15.89 13.70 21.98
C SER A 54 14.51 13.04 21.90
N ILE A 55 13.67 13.28 22.91
CA ILE A 55 12.25 12.92 22.92
C ILE A 55 11.50 14.24 23.19
N ALA A 56 10.66 14.66 22.24
CA ALA A 56 9.87 15.86 22.41
C ALA A 56 8.64 15.60 23.30
N ILE A 57 8.23 16.58 24.08
CA ILE A 57 7.10 16.45 25.03
C ILE A 57 5.81 16.03 24.33
N HIS A 58 5.54 16.53 23.13
CA HIS A 58 4.33 16.16 22.40
C HIS A 58 4.28 14.68 22.03
N GLU A 59 5.43 14.00 21.90
CA GLU A 59 5.49 12.57 21.66
C GLU A 59 4.93 11.74 22.83
N PHE A 60 5.05 12.24 24.05
CA PHE A 60 4.41 11.64 25.23
C PHE A 60 2.89 11.89 25.29
N LEU A 61 2.42 12.96 24.64
CA LEU A 61 0.99 13.25 24.58
C LEU A 61 0.26 12.36 23.57
N TYR A 62 0.94 11.93 22.51
CA TYR A 62 0.31 11.13 21.44
C TYR A 62 -0.40 9.86 21.97
N PRO A 63 0.24 8.98 22.79
CA PRO A 63 -0.45 7.81 23.34
C PRO A 63 -1.65 8.15 24.21
N LEU A 64 -1.60 9.29 24.92
CA LEU A 64 -2.71 9.74 25.75
C LEU A 64 -3.89 10.23 24.91
N VAL A 65 -3.61 10.98 23.85
CA VAL A 65 -4.64 11.46 22.91
C VAL A 65 -5.31 10.27 22.22
N GLN A 66 -4.53 9.30 21.73
CA GLN A 66 -5.08 8.08 21.13
C GLN A 66 -5.87 7.25 22.17
N GLY A 67 -5.33 7.10 23.38
CA GLY A 67 -6.02 6.35 24.43
C GLY A 67 -7.32 7.03 24.89
N TYR A 68 -7.43 8.36 24.79
CA TYR A 68 -8.66 9.09 25.10
C TYR A 68 -9.76 8.85 24.04
N ASP A 69 -9.42 8.47 22.80
CA ASP A 69 -10.40 8.06 21.82
C ASP A 69 -11.23 6.87 22.32
N SER A 70 -10.58 5.89 22.98
CA SER A 70 -11.28 4.76 23.60
C SER A 70 -12.26 5.20 24.69
N VAL A 71 -11.93 6.24 25.45
CA VAL A 71 -12.82 6.83 26.47
C VAL A 71 -14.00 7.54 25.81
N ALA A 72 -13.73 8.40 24.80
CA ALA A 72 -14.75 9.18 24.11
C ALA A 72 -15.74 8.29 23.33
N LEU A 73 -15.27 7.17 22.82
CA LEU A 73 -16.08 6.19 22.07
C LEU A 73 -16.76 5.15 22.97
N GLU A 74 -16.43 5.12 24.28
CA GLU A 74 -16.86 4.07 25.21
C GLU A 74 -16.60 2.67 24.62
N ALA A 75 -15.41 2.48 24.05
CA ALA A 75 -15.08 1.31 23.24
C ALA A 75 -15.06 0.03 24.09
N ASP A 76 -15.75 -1.01 23.64
CA ASP A 76 -15.72 -2.35 24.25
C ASP A 76 -14.55 -3.19 23.74
N VAL A 77 -14.18 -3.02 22.47
CA VAL A 77 -13.10 -3.75 21.80
C VAL A 77 -12.34 -2.79 20.89
N GLU A 78 -11.02 -2.79 20.96
CA GLU A 78 -10.15 -2.04 20.06
C GLU A 78 -9.23 -2.98 19.31
N LEU A 79 -9.17 -2.82 17.96
CA LEU A 79 -8.35 -3.62 17.06
C LEU A 79 -7.14 -2.83 16.60
N GLY A 80 -5.97 -3.44 16.58
CA GLY A 80 -4.76 -2.80 16.05
C GLY A 80 -3.68 -3.79 15.62
N GLY A 81 -2.62 -3.28 15.04
CA GLY A 81 -1.40 -4.06 14.85
C GLY A 81 -0.67 -4.30 16.17
N THR A 82 0.22 -5.29 16.21
CA THR A 82 1.07 -5.55 17.38
C THR A 82 1.93 -4.35 17.77
N ASP A 83 2.27 -3.48 16.81
CA ASP A 83 2.97 -2.20 17.02
C ASP A 83 2.13 -1.17 17.79
N GLN A 84 0.80 -1.32 17.82
CA GLN A 84 -0.13 -0.43 18.52
C GLN A 84 -0.45 -0.88 19.95
N LYS A 85 0.07 -2.03 20.38
CA LYS A 85 -0.28 -2.65 21.67
C LYS A 85 -0.16 -1.68 22.85
N PHE A 86 0.91 -0.88 22.91
CA PHE A 86 1.09 0.11 23.97
C PHE A 86 -0.04 1.15 23.99
N ASN A 87 -0.41 1.69 22.82
CA ASN A 87 -1.45 2.70 22.69
C ASN A 87 -2.85 2.13 23.03
N LEU A 88 -3.13 0.89 22.62
CA LEU A 88 -4.39 0.20 22.96
C LEU A 88 -4.49 -0.02 24.48
N LEU A 89 -3.40 -0.41 25.14
CA LEU A 89 -3.34 -0.56 26.60
C LEU A 89 -3.47 0.78 27.34
N MET A 90 -3.03 1.88 26.71
CA MET A 90 -3.27 3.23 27.21
C MET A 90 -4.76 3.54 27.26
N GLY A 91 -5.53 3.19 26.22
CA GLY A 91 -6.99 3.30 26.21
C GLY A 91 -7.63 2.60 27.40
N ARG A 92 -7.24 1.35 27.69
CA ARG A 92 -7.71 0.62 28.87
C ARG A 92 -7.40 1.34 30.20
N THR A 93 -6.20 1.91 30.29
CA THR A 93 -5.77 2.64 31.49
C THR A 93 -6.61 3.89 31.69
N LEU A 94 -6.85 4.65 30.64
CA LEU A 94 -7.66 5.85 30.69
C LEU A 94 -9.14 5.55 30.95
N GLN A 95 -9.72 4.53 30.32
CA GLN A 95 -11.09 4.11 30.60
C GLN A 95 -11.30 3.84 32.09
N LYS A 96 -10.36 3.12 32.75
CA LYS A 96 -10.42 2.93 34.22
C LYS A 96 -10.37 4.24 34.98
N ALA A 97 -9.48 5.17 34.60
CA ALA A 97 -9.35 6.48 35.24
C ALA A 97 -10.61 7.34 35.07
N TYR A 98 -11.36 7.14 34.01
CA TYR A 98 -12.64 7.80 33.72
C TYR A 98 -13.86 7.00 34.20
N GLY A 99 -13.66 5.91 34.96
CA GLY A 99 -14.76 5.13 35.55
C GLY A 99 -15.49 4.19 34.57
N GLN A 100 -14.89 3.92 33.42
CA GLN A 100 -15.43 3.01 32.40
C GLN A 100 -14.87 1.59 32.55
N PRO A 101 -15.60 0.54 32.12
CA PRO A 101 -15.04 -0.78 31.95
C PRO A 101 -13.90 -0.74 30.91
N PRO A 102 -12.75 -1.42 31.18
CA PRO A 102 -11.65 -1.39 30.24
C PRO A 102 -11.93 -2.29 29.02
N GLN A 103 -11.73 -1.76 27.84
CA GLN A 103 -11.90 -2.45 26.57
C GLN A 103 -11.03 -3.72 26.41
N ILE A 104 -11.44 -4.62 25.53
CA ILE A 104 -10.61 -5.72 25.06
C ILE A 104 -9.70 -5.20 23.94
N CYS A 105 -8.40 -5.45 24.05
CA CYS A 105 -7.44 -5.12 23.00
C CYS A 105 -7.13 -6.38 22.18
N LEU A 106 -7.46 -6.37 20.89
CA LEU A 106 -7.13 -7.44 19.95
C LEU A 106 -6.03 -6.95 19.01
N THR A 107 -4.87 -7.60 19.04
CA THR A 107 -3.74 -7.23 18.18
C THR A 107 -3.47 -8.29 17.13
N MET A 108 -3.29 -7.84 15.89
CA MET A 108 -2.92 -8.68 14.76
C MET A 108 -1.45 -8.45 14.39
N PRO A 109 -0.73 -9.49 13.96
CA PRO A 109 0.61 -9.34 13.44
C PRO A 109 0.67 -8.33 12.29
N ILE A 110 1.79 -7.61 12.21
CA ILE A 110 2.04 -6.70 11.08
C ILE A 110 2.28 -7.55 9.83
N LEU A 111 1.70 -7.12 8.72
CA LEU A 111 1.92 -7.72 7.42
C LEU A 111 3.14 -7.06 6.76
N GLU A 112 4.09 -7.88 6.37
CA GLU A 112 5.28 -7.47 5.62
C GLU A 112 4.87 -7.09 4.18
N GLY A 113 5.57 -6.12 3.60
CA GLY A 113 5.34 -5.68 2.22
C GLY A 113 5.90 -6.65 1.18
N LEU A 114 5.74 -6.30 -0.09
CA LEU A 114 6.20 -7.10 -1.23
C LEU A 114 7.72 -7.33 -1.26
N ASP A 115 8.48 -6.50 -0.51
CA ASP A 115 9.93 -6.67 -0.32
C ASP A 115 10.32 -7.82 0.63
N GLY A 116 9.36 -8.35 1.37
CA GLY A 116 9.58 -9.45 2.30
C GLY A 116 10.26 -9.11 3.61
N VAL A 117 10.53 -7.85 3.87
CA VAL A 117 11.34 -7.40 5.03
C VAL A 117 10.65 -6.29 5.80
N GLN A 118 10.22 -5.24 5.11
CA GLN A 118 9.66 -4.07 5.75
C GLN A 118 8.14 -4.16 5.90
N LYS A 119 7.61 -3.48 6.92
CA LYS A 119 6.16 -3.27 7.07
C LYS A 119 5.55 -2.78 5.76
N MET A 120 4.43 -3.34 5.37
CA MET A 120 3.67 -2.86 4.21
C MET A 120 3.28 -1.38 4.40
N SER A 121 3.67 -0.53 3.46
CA SER A 121 3.45 0.91 3.55
C SER A 121 3.31 1.56 2.17
N LYS A 122 2.42 2.56 2.07
CA LYS A 122 2.29 3.39 0.87
C LYS A 122 3.56 4.19 0.59
N SER A 123 4.20 4.74 1.62
CA SER A 123 5.44 5.53 1.50
C SER A 123 6.62 4.73 0.99
N LEU A 124 6.65 3.43 1.25
CA LEU A 124 7.68 2.51 0.76
C LEU A 124 7.36 1.91 -0.61
N GLY A 125 6.13 2.08 -1.12
CA GLY A 125 5.72 1.50 -2.39
C GLY A 125 5.64 -0.04 -2.42
N ASN A 126 5.79 -0.70 -1.27
CA ASN A 126 5.82 -2.15 -1.11
C ASN A 126 4.45 -2.77 -0.77
N TYR A 127 3.37 -2.09 -1.12
CA TYR A 127 2.01 -2.46 -0.74
C TYR A 127 1.17 -3.01 -1.88
N VAL A 128 0.14 -3.79 -1.50
CA VAL A 128 -0.99 -4.16 -2.36
C VAL A 128 -2.21 -3.39 -1.89
N GLY A 129 -2.75 -2.52 -2.73
CA GLY A 129 -3.93 -1.72 -2.40
C GLY A 129 -5.21 -2.50 -2.66
N VAL A 130 -6.17 -2.42 -1.72
CA VAL A 130 -7.53 -2.97 -1.93
C VAL A 130 -8.27 -2.27 -3.09
N SER A 131 -7.75 -1.12 -3.55
CA SER A 131 -8.27 -0.35 -4.69
C SER A 131 -7.43 -0.51 -5.95
N ASP A 132 -6.34 -1.29 -5.90
CA ASP A 132 -5.55 -1.59 -7.11
C ASP A 132 -6.45 -2.26 -8.15
N ALA A 133 -6.19 -2.03 -9.42
CA ALA A 133 -6.91 -2.72 -10.50
C ALA A 133 -6.75 -4.25 -10.35
N PRO A 134 -7.77 -5.05 -10.70
CA PRO A 134 -7.75 -6.52 -10.48
C PRO A 134 -6.50 -7.22 -11.00
N GLY A 135 -6.07 -6.90 -12.22
CA GLY A 135 -4.85 -7.47 -12.82
C GLY A 135 -3.57 -7.01 -12.11
N GLU A 136 -3.53 -5.76 -11.60
CA GLU A 136 -2.39 -5.28 -10.85
C GLU A 136 -2.31 -5.93 -9.47
N MET A 137 -3.42 -6.03 -8.74
CA MET A 137 -3.50 -6.76 -7.47
C MET A 137 -3.01 -8.20 -7.66
N TYR A 138 -3.52 -8.90 -8.66
CA TYR A 138 -3.10 -10.26 -8.99
C TYR A 138 -1.60 -10.34 -9.26
N ARG A 139 -1.06 -9.47 -10.10
CA ARG A 139 0.37 -9.41 -10.43
C ARG A 139 1.25 -9.15 -9.22
N LYS A 140 0.88 -8.20 -8.37
CA LYS A 140 1.59 -7.87 -7.13
C LYS A 140 1.62 -9.08 -6.19
N LEU A 141 0.50 -9.76 -5.98
CA LEU A 141 0.42 -10.94 -5.13
C LEU A 141 1.23 -12.12 -5.67
N LEU A 142 1.33 -12.28 -6.99
CA LEU A 142 2.22 -13.28 -7.60
C LEU A 142 3.71 -12.95 -7.38
N SER A 143 4.06 -11.69 -7.21
CA SER A 143 5.46 -11.27 -6.99
C SER A 143 5.93 -11.41 -5.55
N LEU A 144 5.05 -11.85 -4.63
CA LEU A 144 5.44 -12.13 -3.25
C LEU A 144 6.63 -13.10 -3.19
N PRO A 145 7.61 -12.88 -2.29
CA PRO A 145 8.61 -13.88 -1.99
C PRO A 145 7.97 -15.20 -1.54
N ASP A 146 8.57 -16.33 -1.90
CA ASP A 146 8.03 -17.66 -1.56
C ASP A 146 7.90 -17.84 -0.03
N SER A 147 8.85 -17.30 0.73
CA SER A 147 8.85 -17.32 2.20
C SER A 147 7.64 -16.61 2.83
N LEU A 148 7.09 -15.59 2.15
CA LEU A 148 5.93 -14.84 2.65
C LEU A 148 4.59 -15.44 2.25
N THR A 149 4.55 -16.35 1.29
CA THR A 149 3.29 -16.89 0.76
C THR A 149 2.40 -17.44 1.88
N TRP A 150 2.98 -18.21 2.77
CA TRP A 150 2.24 -18.87 3.87
C TRP A 150 1.80 -17.87 4.93
N ARG A 151 2.60 -16.88 5.22
CA ARG A 151 2.25 -15.79 6.13
C ARG A 151 1.01 -15.02 5.63
N TYR A 152 0.94 -14.77 4.32
CA TYR A 152 -0.21 -14.13 3.70
C TYR A 152 -1.45 -15.03 3.73
N TYR A 153 -1.30 -16.33 3.52
CA TYR A 153 -2.39 -17.27 3.70
C TYR A 153 -2.93 -17.25 5.13
N GLU A 154 -2.06 -17.36 6.14
CA GLU A 154 -2.44 -17.38 7.55
C GLU A 154 -3.17 -16.11 8.01
N LEU A 155 -2.77 -14.96 7.49
CA LEU A 155 -3.30 -13.66 7.94
C LEU A 155 -4.49 -13.16 7.10
N LEU A 156 -4.60 -13.55 5.84
CA LEU A 156 -5.55 -12.94 4.91
C LEU A 156 -6.50 -13.94 4.23
N SER A 157 -6.14 -15.21 4.08
CA SER A 157 -7.00 -16.20 3.42
C SER A 157 -8.18 -16.62 4.31
N ALA A 158 -9.28 -16.99 3.67
CA ALA A 158 -10.40 -17.66 4.33
C ALA A 158 -10.22 -19.18 4.43
N CYS A 159 -9.09 -19.72 3.95
CA CYS A 159 -8.79 -21.15 4.05
C CYS A 159 -8.63 -21.61 5.50
N SER A 160 -9.10 -22.83 5.80
CA SER A 160 -8.81 -23.47 7.09
C SER A 160 -7.32 -23.81 7.22
N ASN A 161 -6.85 -23.97 8.45
CA ASN A 161 -5.46 -24.37 8.71
C ASN A 161 -5.10 -25.69 8.03
N GLU A 162 -6.02 -26.68 8.04
CA GLU A 162 -5.82 -27.98 7.38
C GLU A 162 -5.62 -27.79 5.86
N ARG A 163 -6.35 -26.84 5.26
CA ARG A 163 -6.20 -26.52 3.84
C ARG A 163 -4.86 -25.85 3.55
N ILE A 164 -4.41 -24.97 4.42
CA ILE A 164 -3.10 -24.30 4.31
C ILE A 164 -1.98 -25.34 4.40
N GLU A 165 -2.04 -26.26 5.36
CA GLU A 165 -1.05 -27.35 5.50
C GLU A 165 -1.04 -28.29 4.26
N ALA A 166 -2.20 -28.62 3.71
CA ALA A 166 -2.28 -29.38 2.47
C ALA A 166 -1.64 -28.65 1.27
N LEU A 167 -1.80 -27.33 1.18
CA LEU A 167 -1.17 -26.50 0.14
C LEU A 167 0.35 -26.41 0.34
N LYS A 168 0.84 -26.36 1.60
CA LYS A 168 2.28 -26.41 1.91
C LYS A 168 2.89 -27.73 1.46
N ALA A 169 2.28 -28.86 1.81
CA ALA A 169 2.74 -30.19 1.39
C ALA A 169 2.74 -30.35 -0.15
N GLU A 170 1.72 -29.85 -0.83
CA GLU A 170 1.68 -29.84 -2.29
C GLU A 170 2.82 -28.99 -2.89
N ALA A 171 3.07 -27.82 -2.33
CA ALA A 171 4.15 -26.93 -2.78
C ALA A 171 5.54 -27.55 -2.58
N GLU A 172 5.78 -28.25 -1.46
CA GLU A 172 7.00 -29.00 -1.20
C GLU A 172 7.19 -30.13 -2.25
N SER A 173 6.13 -30.89 -2.53
CA SER A 173 6.16 -31.94 -3.54
C SER A 173 6.46 -31.42 -4.95
N LEU A 174 5.97 -30.23 -5.27
CA LEU A 174 6.20 -29.57 -6.58
C LEU A 174 7.50 -28.75 -6.63
N GLY A 175 8.19 -28.58 -5.52
CA GLY A 175 9.36 -27.73 -5.39
C GLY A 175 9.07 -26.22 -5.61
N SER A 176 7.79 -25.79 -5.54
CA SER A 176 7.42 -24.40 -5.80
C SER A 176 6.02 -24.06 -5.26
N PRO A 177 5.81 -22.91 -4.58
CA PRO A 177 4.51 -22.45 -4.11
C PRO A 177 3.68 -21.72 -5.19
N GLN A 178 4.08 -21.74 -6.47
CA GLN A 178 3.43 -20.94 -7.52
C GLN A 178 1.94 -21.25 -7.71
N LYS A 179 1.52 -22.51 -7.52
CA LYS A 179 0.12 -22.90 -7.60
C LYS A 179 -0.67 -22.27 -6.43
N ALA A 180 -0.12 -22.32 -5.21
CA ALA A 180 -0.70 -21.68 -4.05
C ALA A 180 -0.76 -20.15 -4.21
N LYS A 181 0.32 -19.51 -4.67
CA LYS A 181 0.31 -18.06 -4.96
C LYS A 181 -0.79 -17.64 -5.93
N LYS A 182 -0.98 -18.40 -7.01
CA LYS A 182 -2.05 -18.13 -7.97
C LYS A 182 -3.43 -18.25 -7.33
N ALA A 183 -3.67 -19.29 -6.55
CA ALA A 183 -4.93 -19.49 -5.85
C ALA A 183 -5.21 -18.36 -4.86
N PHE A 184 -4.21 -17.97 -4.06
CA PHE A 184 -4.30 -16.86 -3.13
C PHE A 184 -4.57 -15.52 -3.83
N ALA A 185 -3.85 -15.25 -4.92
CA ALA A 185 -4.06 -14.02 -5.69
C ALA A 185 -5.48 -13.92 -6.27
N LEU A 186 -6.01 -15.04 -6.77
CA LEU A 186 -7.40 -15.10 -7.23
C LEU A 186 -8.41 -14.89 -6.10
N GLU A 187 -8.19 -15.51 -4.95
CA GLU A 187 -9.02 -15.32 -3.74
C GLU A 187 -9.08 -13.84 -3.33
N MET A 188 -7.93 -13.16 -3.30
CA MET A 188 -7.89 -11.75 -2.94
C MET A 188 -8.58 -10.85 -3.98
N VAL A 189 -8.38 -11.11 -5.27
CA VAL A 189 -9.07 -10.36 -6.33
C VAL A 189 -10.57 -10.61 -6.25
N GLU A 190 -11.02 -11.84 -6.03
CA GLU A 190 -12.44 -12.16 -5.87
C GLU A 190 -13.05 -11.41 -4.67
N ARG A 191 -12.37 -11.39 -3.53
CA ARG A 191 -12.82 -10.70 -2.32
C ARG A 191 -13.05 -9.21 -2.55
N PHE A 192 -12.17 -8.53 -3.27
CA PHE A 192 -12.20 -7.07 -3.40
C PHE A 192 -12.86 -6.56 -4.70
N HIS A 193 -13.02 -7.42 -5.71
CA HIS A 193 -13.49 -7.04 -7.05
C HIS A 193 -14.57 -7.98 -7.63
N GLY A 194 -14.85 -9.08 -6.94
CA GLY A 194 -15.86 -10.08 -7.37
C GLY A 194 -15.31 -11.15 -8.32
N ALA A 195 -16.09 -12.22 -8.50
CA ALA A 195 -15.69 -13.43 -9.23
C ALA A 195 -15.37 -13.18 -10.72
N GLN A 196 -16.13 -12.29 -11.37
CA GLN A 196 -15.89 -11.97 -12.78
C GLN A 196 -14.52 -11.31 -12.98
N ALA A 197 -14.16 -10.37 -12.11
CA ALA A 197 -12.86 -9.70 -12.14
C ALA A 197 -11.72 -10.67 -11.83
N ALA A 198 -11.91 -11.60 -10.87
CA ALA A 198 -10.93 -12.64 -10.55
C ALA A 198 -10.66 -13.56 -11.76
N ALA A 199 -11.69 -13.99 -12.47
CA ALA A 199 -11.55 -14.82 -13.68
C ALA A 199 -10.79 -14.09 -14.82
N ALA A 200 -10.93 -12.78 -14.91
CA ALA A 200 -10.26 -11.94 -15.91
C ALA A 200 -8.85 -11.50 -15.49
N ALA A 201 -8.54 -11.46 -14.20
CA ALA A 201 -7.30 -10.92 -13.66
C ALA A 201 -6.02 -11.58 -14.21
N PRO A 202 -5.94 -12.92 -14.40
CA PRO A 202 -4.74 -13.55 -14.99
C PRO A 202 -4.44 -13.06 -16.40
N LYS A 203 -5.47 -12.79 -17.21
CA LYS A 203 -5.32 -12.27 -18.58
C LYS A 203 -4.87 -10.80 -18.56
N SER A 204 -5.47 -9.99 -17.70
CA SER A 204 -5.12 -8.57 -17.55
C SER A 204 -3.80 -8.35 -16.82
N ALA A 205 -3.40 -9.24 -15.91
CA ALA A 205 -2.09 -9.22 -15.28
C ALA A 205 -0.96 -9.62 -16.22
N GLY A 206 -1.31 -10.48 -17.19
CA GLY A 206 -0.42 -10.87 -18.29
C GLY A 206 -0.34 -9.84 -19.41
N ASN A 207 -1.03 -8.73 -19.33
CA ASN A 207 -0.97 -7.64 -20.30
C ASN A 207 0.44 -7.00 -20.30
N GLN A 208 1.34 -7.77 -20.88
CA GLN A 208 2.24 -7.24 -21.86
C GLN A 208 1.30 -6.72 -22.96
N ILE A 209 1.16 -5.41 -23.04
CA ILE A 209 0.46 -4.78 -24.15
C ILE A 209 1.14 -5.30 -25.38
N ALA A 210 0.41 -5.99 -26.27
CA ALA A 210 1.03 -6.46 -27.47
C ALA A 210 1.71 -5.28 -28.15
N LEU A 211 2.89 -5.50 -28.71
CA LEU A 211 3.64 -4.40 -29.32
C LEU A 211 2.79 -3.84 -30.47
N GLY A 212 2.45 -2.56 -30.40
CA GLY A 212 1.58 -1.88 -31.36
C GLY A 212 0.08 -1.94 -31.04
N GLU A 213 -0.35 -2.61 -29.97
CA GLU A 213 -1.74 -2.59 -29.51
C GLU A 213 -1.99 -1.36 -28.64
N ILE A 214 -3.05 -0.62 -28.94
CA ILE A 214 -3.46 0.58 -28.19
C ILE A 214 -4.70 0.22 -27.36
N PRO A 215 -4.59 0.12 -26.02
CA PRO A 215 -5.73 -0.10 -25.13
C PRO A 215 -6.69 1.12 -25.11
N ASP A 216 -7.98 0.86 -24.91
CA ASP A 216 -9.00 1.93 -24.82
C ASP A 216 -8.76 2.90 -23.65
N ASN A 217 -8.12 2.43 -22.57
CA ASN A 217 -7.89 3.21 -21.35
C ASN A 217 -6.38 3.42 -21.13
N LEU A 218 -5.84 4.51 -21.69
CA LEU A 218 -4.43 4.87 -21.60
C LEU A 218 -4.21 5.93 -20.52
N PRO A 219 -3.13 5.82 -19.73
CA PRO A 219 -2.70 6.93 -18.88
C PRO A 219 -2.29 8.12 -19.79
N GLU A 220 -2.75 9.32 -19.43
CA GLU A 220 -2.34 10.55 -20.09
C GLU A 220 -1.18 11.19 -19.30
N VAL A 221 -0.15 11.62 -20.00
CA VAL A 221 1.04 12.23 -19.43
C VAL A 221 1.31 13.54 -20.17
N GLU A 222 1.34 14.64 -19.45
CA GLU A 222 1.73 15.93 -19.98
C GLU A 222 3.25 16.12 -19.85
N VAL A 223 3.92 16.44 -20.95
CA VAL A 223 5.35 16.77 -20.97
C VAL A 223 5.51 18.22 -21.36
N VAL A 224 6.03 19.02 -20.42
CA VAL A 224 6.24 20.46 -20.63
C VAL A 224 7.63 20.69 -21.22
N LEU A 225 7.70 21.28 -22.41
CA LEU A 225 8.95 21.49 -23.17
C LEU A 225 9.76 22.71 -22.72
N GLY A 226 9.24 23.54 -21.81
CA GLY A 226 9.89 24.80 -21.39
C GLY A 226 10.06 25.77 -22.56
N GLU A 227 11.28 26.16 -22.88
CA GLU A 227 11.61 27.05 -24.01
C GLU A 227 11.85 26.31 -25.34
N GLN A 228 11.80 25.00 -25.35
CA GLN A 228 12.04 24.19 -26.53
C GLN A 228 10.77 24.01 -27.37
N ASP A 229 10.86 24.12 -28.67
CA ASP A 229 9.74 23.89 -29.60
C ASP A 229 9.54 22.43 -29.94
N SER A 230 10.52 21.58 -29.67
CA SER A 230 10.46 20.15 -29.96
C SER A 230 11.30 19.35 -28.96
N ILE A 231 10.99 18.04 -28.82
CA ILE A 231 11.72 17.09 -28.01
C ILE A 231 12.04 15.82 -28.79
N HIS A 232 13.26 15.32 -28.65
CA HIS A 232 13.70 14.09 -29.29
C HIS A 232 13.11 12.85 -28.58
N ILE A 233 12.88 11.75 -29.30
CA ILE A 233 12.24 10.55 -28.79
C ILE A 233 12.89 9.99 -27.51
N LEU A 234 14.22 9.96 -27.42
CA LEU A 234 14.90 9.36 -26.26
C LEU A 234 14.69 10.16 -24.95
N PRO A 235 14.88 11.50 -24.91
CA PRO A 235 14.44 12.31 -23.79
C PRO A 235 12.93 12.19 -23.52
N LEU A 236 12.10 12.19 -24.58
CA LEU A 236 10.64 12.11 -24.44
C LEU A 236 10.19 10.84 -23.70
N LEU A 237 10.76 9.68 -24.02
CA LEU A 237 10.47 8.44 -23.31
C LEU A 237 10.77 8.52 -21.81
N ARG A 238 11.81 9.27 -21.42
CA ARG A 238 12.18 9.49 -20.01
C ARG A 238 11.22 10.46 -19.34
N GLU A 239 10.99 11.61 -19.95
CA GLU A 239 10.09 12.65 -19.40
C GLU A 239 8.65 12.17 -19.27
N ALA A 240 8.19 11.30 -20.19
CA ALA A 240 6.91 10.62 -20.10
C ALA A 240 6.88 9.46 -19.07
N GLY A 241 7.98 9.19 -18.36
CA GLY A 241 8.05 8.12 -17.35
C GLY A 241 7.95 6.68 -17.91
N LEU A 242 8.10 6.53 -19.23
CA LEU A 242 8.06 5.23 -19.90
C LEU A 242 9.36 4.45 -19.72
N VAL A 243 10.47 5.12 -19.43
CA VAL A 243 11.76 4.53 -19.06
C VAL A 243 12.38 5.30 -17.88
N GLN A 244 13.30 4.64 -17.15
CA GLN A 244 13.88 5.25 -15.94
C GLN A 244 15.01 6.25 -16.23
N ASN A 245 15.76 6.07 -17.31
CA ASN A 245 16.92 6.89 -17.64
C ASN A 245 17.26 6.83 -19.13
N GLY A 246 18.19 7.67 -19.59
CA GLY A 246 18.59 7.75 -20.99
C GLY A 246 19.23 6.47 -21.53
N LYS A 247 19.92 5.68 -20.70
CA LYS A 247 20.48 4.38 -21.11
C LYS A 247 19.37 3.38 -21.41
N ALA A 248 18.33 3.33 -20.56
CA ALA A 248 17.16 2.49 -20.79
C ALA A 248 16.38 2.93 -22.03
N ALA A 249 16.29 4.24 -22.32
CA ALA A 249 15.68 4.75 -23.54
C ALA A 249 16.40 4.25 -24.81
N LYS A 250 17.73 4.37 -24.86
CA LYS A 250 18.56 3.87 -25.97
C LYS A 250 18.43 2.36 -26.14
N ASP A 251 18.42 1.60 -25.05
CA ASP A 251 18.33 0.15 -25.05
C ASP A 251 16.97 -0.33 -25.57
N VAL A 252 15.86 0.28 -25.12
CA VAL A 252 14.51 -0.06 -25.61
C VAL A 252 14.34 0.32 -27.07
N PHE A 253 14.87 1.46 -27.48
CA PHE A 253 14.84 1.91 -28.88
C PHE A 253 15.68 1.00 -29.77
N GLY A 254 16.92 0.70 -29.38
CA GLY A 254 17.85 -0.16 -30.15
C GLY A 254 17.35 -1.60 -30.30
N ARG A 255 16.48 -2.09 -29.41
CA ARG A 255 15.81 -3.39 -29.53
C ARG A 255 14.52 -3.34 -30.39
N GLY A 256 14.20 -2.21 -31.00
CA GLY A 256 12.98 -2.05 -31.78
C GLY A 256 11.69 -2.17 -30.97
N ALA A 257 11.73 -1.86 -29.69
CA ALA A 257 10.61 -2.02 -28.77
C ALA A 257 9.89 -0.68 -28.44
N VAL A 258 10.08 0.35 -29.26
CA VAL A 258 9.35 1.63 -29.19
C VAL A 258 8.30 1.67 -30.30
N TYR A 259 7.06 2.00 -29.90
CA TYR A 259 5.94 2.14 -30.83
C TYR A 259 5.30 3.50 -30.66
N LEU A 260 4.92 4.10 -31.78
CA LEU A 260 4.22 5.36 -31.89
C LEU A 260 2.88 5.14 -32.57
N ASP A 261 1.79 5.49 -31.91
CA ASP A 261 0.42 5.35 -32.44
C ASP A 261 0.14 3.94 -33.02
N GLY A 262 0.69 2.91 -32.38
CA GLY A 262 0.53 1.53 -32.78
C GLY A 262 1.56 1.03 -33.83
N ALA A 263 2.34 1.90 -34.44
CA ALA A 263 3.37 1.52 -35.39
C ALA A 263 4.77 1.50 -34.78
N GLN A 264 5.60 0.52 -35.14
CA GLN A 264 6.98 0.48 -34.66
C GLN A 264 7.76 1.69 -35.13
N LEU A 265 8.41 2.41 -34.21
CA LEU A 265 9.28 3.54 -34.51
C LEU A 265 10.69 3.02 -34.80
N THR A 266 11.08 3.03 -36.06
CA THR A 266 12.37 2.50 -36.56
C THR A 266 13.47 3.56 -36.60
N GLU A 267 13.10 4.84 -36.64
CA GLU A 267 14.05 5.95 -36.75
C GLU A 267 13.86 6.94 -35.61
N GLU A 268 14.98 7.44 -35.09
CA GLU A 268 14.94 8.50 -34.08
C GLU A 268 14.47 9.82 -34.72
N ARG A 269 13.48 10.47 -34.09
CA ARG A 269 12.95 11.76 -34.55
C ARG A 269 12.53 12.66 -33.38
N SER A 270 12.29 13.91 -33.65
CA SER A 270 11.75 14.89 -32.70
C SER A 270 10.25 15.11 -32.95
N PHE A 271 9.56 15.51 -31.89
CA PHE A 271 8.14 15.81 -31.85
C PHE A 271 7.95 17.26 -31.41
N ALA A 272 7.03 17.96 -32.05
CA ALA A 272 6.79 19.36 -31.81
C ALA A 272 5.84 19.62 -30.65
N ARG A 273 5.91 20.79 -30.05
CA ARG A 273 4.94 21.30 -29.10
C ARG A 273 3.52 21.23 -29.66
N GLY A 274 2.56 20.82 -28.87
CA GLY A 274 1.15 20.68 -29.24
C GLY A 274 0.78 19.33 -29.82
N GLU A 275 1.74 18.43 -30.08
CA GLU A 275 1.43 17.07 -30.52
C GLU A 275 0.87 16.22 -29.37
N SER A 276 -0.06 15.32 -29.69
CA SER A 276 -0.57 14.28 -28.80
C SER A 276 -0.28 12.92 -29.45
N LEU A 277 0.48 12.07 -28.76
CA LEU A 277 1.01 10.82 -29.31
C LEU A 277 0.73 9.68 -28.35
N VAL A 278 0.50 8.48 -28.85
CA VAL A 278 0.52 7.26 -28.04
C VAL A 278 1.89 6.61 -28.16
N LEU A 279 2.67 6.67 -27.08
CA LEU A 279 4.01 6.08 -27.01
C LEU A 279 3.99 4.80 -26.17
N GLN A 280 4.56 3.72 -26.74
CA GLN A 280 4.78 2.47 -26.05
C GLN A 280 6.29 2.17 -25.99
N ALA A 281 6.78 1.82 -24.80
CA ALA A 281 8.16 1.40 -24.56
C ALA A 281 8.21 -0.04 -24.02
N GLY A 282 8.44 -0.98 -24.92
CA GLY A 282 8.34 -2.42 -24.62
C GLY A 282 6.91 -2.85 -24.32
N LYS A 283 6.76 -4.08 -23.79
CA LYS A 283 5.45 -4.70 -23.54
C LYS A 283 4.74 -4.23 -22.25
N LYS A 284 5.35 -3.32 -21.48
CA LYS A 284 4.85 -2.96 -20.13
C LYS A 284 4.48 -1.50 -19.95
N LYS A 285 4.93 -0.63 -20.81
CA LYS A 285 4.78 0.82 -20.66
C LYS A 285 4.17 1.43 -21.91
N ILE A 286 3.01 2.05 -21.76
CA ILE A 286 2.31 2.81 -22.79
C ILE A 286 1.60 3.98 -22.15
N ALA A 287 1.59 5.14 -22.81
CA ALA A 287 0.87 6.33 -22.38
C ALA A 287 0.49 7.19 -23.59
N ARG A 288 -0.59 7.95 -23.45
CA ARG A 288 -0.87 9.11 -24.31
C ARG A 288 -0.05 10.29 -23.79
N VAL A 289 0.87 10.78 -24.58
CA VAL A 289 1.77 11.89 -24.24
C VAL A 289 1.29 13.14 -24.94
N ILE A 290 1.09 14.21 -24.17
CA ILE A 290 0.68 15.53 -24.66
C ILE A 290 1.83 16.50 -24.46
N LEU A 291 2.36 17.11 -25.54
CA LEU A 291 3.47 18.04 -25.50
C LEU A 291 2.96 19.48 -25.33
N LYS A 292 3.32 20.10 -24.20
CA LYS A 292 2.92 21.47 -23.84
C LYS A 292 4.09 22.45 -23.83
#